data_eb175b8ec528292841ed85777a8eeff6
#
_entry.id   eb175b8ec528292841ed85777a8eeff6
#
_cell.length_a   1.000
_cell.length_b   1.000
_cell.length_c   1.000
_cell.angle_alpha   90.00
_cell.angle_beta   90.00
_cell.angle_gamma   90.00
#
_symmetry.space_group_name_H-M   'P 1'
#
loop_
_entity.id
_entity.type
_entity.pdbx_description
1 polymer ?
#
loop_
_entity_poly.entity_id
_entity_poly.type
_entity_poly.pdbx_seq_one_letter_code
_entity_poly.pdbx_strand_id
1 'polypeptide(L)'
;MIQYFDKLSLETKGIIFMILSQFFFATNDAFIKHVLAFYKNDTSYLGEIVFIRGVFVIFFIGLILFIKKNLDLKFLLTSKHLLIRGGMEGICAIFFFLGLATLPFGDLYVLLNLAPIIITASGAILLKEKVGWRRWSAVLMGFTGVLIVINPTKLEFGFAFIFPLLAAAFITLRDTYTKKFEQRYDSIQVAFVTGFMVTVVFGIYMLFHFKAIKLDDIFYIFISAILLSFGYIFAVATVKIATISL
;
A
#
# COMPACT_ATOMS: atom_id res chain seq x y z
N MET A 1 0.62 7.63 30.38
CA MET A 1 0.83 6.86 29.14
C MET A 1 1.99 7.42 28.32
N ILE A 2 2.06 8.72 28.04
CA ILE A 2 3.14 9.37 27.28
C ILE A 2 4.53 9.15 27.94
N GLN A 3 4.67 9.30 29.25
CA GLN A 3 5.93 9.07 29.98
C GLN A 3 6.44 7.61 29.90
N TYR A 4 5.56 6.63 29.75
CA TYR A 4 5.94 5.22 29.54
C TYR A 4 6.44 4.97 28.13
N PHE A 5 5.80 5.61 27.13
CA PHE A 5 6.21 5.51 25.74
C PHE A 5 7.61 6.09 25.50
N ASP A 6 7.95 7.20 26.19
CA ASP A 6 9.27 7.83 26.09
C ASP A 6 10.41 6.93 26.60
N LYS A 7 10.12 6.04 27.55
CA LYS A 7 11.08 5.09 28.14
C LYS A 7 11.31 3.83 27.30
N LEU A 8 10.51 3.59 26.25
CA LEU A 8 10.67 2.42 25.38
C LEU A 8 11.92 2.55 24.51
N SER A 9 12.56 1.41 24.20
CA SER A 9 13.66 1.37 23.25
C SER A 9 13.19 1.83 21.84
N LEU A 10 14.11 2.35 21.05
CA LEU A 10 13.80 2.76 19.68
C LEU A 10 13.23 1.60 18.84
N GLU A 11 13.77 0.40 19.00
CA GLU A 11 13.27 -0.81 18.35
C GLU A 11 11.81 -1.10 18.71
N THR A 12 11.46 -1.05 20.01
CA THR A 12 10.08 -1.27 20.46
C THR A 12 9.13 -0.21 19.90
N LYS A 13 9.53 1.06 19.87
CA LYS A 13 8.75 2.14 19.25
C LYS A 13 8.53 1.87 17.74
N GLY A 14 9.57 1.42 17.04
CA GLY A 14 9.50 1.04 15.63
C GLY A 14 8.49 -0.08 15.37
N ILE A 15 8.52 -1.13 16.21
CA ILE A 15 7.56 -2.25 16.12
C ILE A 15 6.13 -1.77 16.37
N ILE A 16 5.90 -0.94 17.40
CA ILE A 16 4.57 -0.39 17.69
C ILE A 16 4.05 0.43 16.51
N PHE A 17 4.87 1.30 15.94
CA PHE A 17 4.46 2.13 14.79
C PHE A 17 4.19 1.28 13.55
N MET A 18 4.95 0.22 13.33
CA MET A 18 4.70 -0.72 12.24
C MET A 18 3.35 -1.42 12.41
N ILE A 19 3.04 -1.92 13.61
CA ILE A 19 1.75 -2.56 13.90
C ILE A 19 0.60 -1.57 13.71
N LEU A 20 0.72 -0.34 14.21
CA LEU A 20 -0.29 0.70 14.03
C LEU A 20 -0.47 1.04 12.55
N SER A 21 0.62 1.17 11.79
CA SER A 21 0.55 1.41 10.35
C SER A 21 -0.25 0.33 9.63
N GLN A 22 0.06 -0.95 9.89
CA GLN A 22 -0.65 -2.08 9.27
C GLN A 22 -2.12 -2.14 9.70
N PHE A 23 -2.42 -1.84 10.97
CA PHE A 23 -3.79 -1.75 11.45
C PHE A 23 -4.59 -0.67 10.71
N PHE A 24 -4.03 0.52 10.54
CA PHE A 24 -4.69 1.61 9.83
C PHE A 24 -4.85 1.30 8.33
N PHE A 25 -3.86 0.68 7.68
CA PHE A 25 -3.97 0.25 6.29
C PHE A 25 -5.07 -0.81 6.12
N ALA A 26 -5.06 -1.86 6.94
CA ALA A 26 -6.07 -2.91 6.85
C ALA A 26 -7.49 -2.38 7.13
N THR A 27 -7.64 -1.49 8.11
CA THR A 27 -8.92 -0.87 8.43
C THR A 27 -9.40 0.03 7.29
N ASN A 28 -8.52 0.86 6.71
CA ASN A 28 -8.83 1.64 5.52
C ASN A 28 -9.37 0.77 4.38
N ASP A 29 -8.68 -0.34 4.08
CA ASP A 29 -9.07 -1.22 2.99
C ASP A 29 -10.38 -1.97 3.27
N ALA A 30 -10.66 -2.28 4.55
CA ALA A 30 -11.94 -2.83 4.97
C ALA A 30 -13.10 -1.84 4.71
N PHE A 31 -12.91 -0.54 4.97
CA PHE A 31 -13.89 0.49 4.63
C PHE A 31 -14.15 0.55 3.12
N ILE A 32 -13.11 0.51 2.30
CA ILE A 32 -13.28 0.51 0.83
C ILE A 32 -13.97 -0.77 0.37
N LYS A 33 -13.63 -1.93 0.92
CA LYS A 33 -14.33 -3.19 0.62
C LYS A 33 -15.80 -3.13 1.00
N HIS A 34 -16.13 -2.50 2.12
CA HIS A 34 -17.51 -2.29 2.56
C HIS A 34 -18.28 -1.39 1.57
N VAL A 35 -17.69 -0.28 1.13
CA VAL A 35 -18.31 0.57 0.11
C VAL A 35 -18.53 -0.19 -1.19
N LEU A 36 -17.52 -0.95 -1.67
CA LEU A 36 -17.67 -1.78 -2.87
C LEU A 36 -18.79 -2.81 -2.77
N ALA A 37 -19.01 -3.37 -1.58
CA ALA A 37 -20.10 -4.33 -1.36
C ALA A 37 -21.49 -3.73 -1.60
N PHE A 38 -21.70 -2.41 -1.34
CA PHE A 38 -22.96 -1.73 -1.69
C PHE A 38 -23.23 -1.72 -3.20
N TYR A 39 -22.18 -1.78 -4.00
CA TYR A 39 -22.23 -1.84 -5.46
C TYR A 39 -21.99 -3.25 -6.00
N LYS A 40 -22.27 -4.29 -5.19
CA LYS A 40 -22.08 -5.71 -5.56
C LYS A 40 -20.67 -6.03 -6.05
N ASN A 41 -19.67 -5.32 -5.52
CA ASN A 41 -18.26 -5.41 -5.92
C ASN A 41 -18.01 -5.15 -7.44
N ASP A 42 -18.87 -4.36 -8.08
CA ASP A 42 -18.69 -3.95 -9.48
C ASP A 42 -17.45 -3.06 -9.62
N THR A 43 -16.47 -3.54 -10.37
CA THR A 43 -15.19 -2.86 -10.57
C THR A 43 -15.31 -1.51 -11.29
N SER A 44 -16.43 -1.25 -11.95
CA SER A 44 -16.67 0.04 -12.62
C SER A 44 -16.74 1.22 -11.64
N TYR A 45 -17.05 0.98 -10.36
CA TYR A 45 -17.07 2.04 -9.32
C TYR A 45 -15.70 2.32 -8.71
N LEU A 46 -14.68 1.52 -9.02
CA LEU A 46 -13.33 1.71 -8.46
C LEU A 46 -12.74 3.07 -8.80
N GLY A 47 -13.03 3.58 -9.99
CA GLY A 47 -12.54 4.87 -10.46
C GLY A 47 -12.90 5.98 -9.47
N GLU A 48 -14.19 6.19 -9.22
CA GLU A 48 -14.68 7.24 -8.33
C GLU A 48 -14.27 7.03 -6.90
N ILE A 49 -14.42 5.81 -6.37
CA ILE A 49 -14.13 5.49 -4.97
C ILE A 49 -12.66 5.83 -4.66
N VAL A 50 -11.73 5.34 -5.47
CA VAL A 50 -10.30 5.53 -5.22
C VAL A 50 -9.85 6.95 -5.57
N PHE A 51 -10.44 7.57 -6.60
CA PHE A 51 -10.17 8.97 -6.95
C PHE A 51 -10.57 9.91 -5.82
N ILE A 52 -11.82 9.84 -5.35
CA ILE A 52 -12.33 10.70 -4.26
C ILE A 52 -11.51 10.48 -2.99
N ARG A 53 -11.23 9.22 -2.62
CA ARG A 53 -10.34 8.92 -1.50
C ARG A 53 -8.97 9.57 -1.67
N GLY A 54 -8.40 9.46 -2.87
CA GLY A 54 -7.09 10.01 -3.21
C GLY A 54 -7.05 11.54 -3.03
N VAL A 55 -8.10 12.25 -3.44
CA VAL A 55 -8.24 13.71 -3.23
C VAL A 55 -8.16 14.04 -1.74
N PHE A 56 -8.89 13.34 -0.88
CA PHE A 56 -8.82 13.54 0.57
C PHE A 56 -7.44 13.22 1.14
N VAL A 57 -6.81 12.14 0.71
CA VAL A 57 -5.45 11.76 1.14
C VAL A 57 -4.43 12.83 0.76
N ILE A 58 -4.47 13.34 -0.48
CA ILE A 58 -3.61 14.43 -0.94
C ILE A 58 -3.82 15.69 -0.08
N PHE A 59 -5.07 16.00 0.24
CA PHE A 59 -5.39 17.13 1.12
C PHE A 59 -4.78 16.95 2.52
N PHE A 60 -4.97 15.81 3.19
CA PHE A 60 -4.44 15.57 4.53
C PHE A 60 -2.92 15.53 4.56
N ILE A 61 -2.28 14.78 3.65
CA ILE A 61 -0.81 14.69 3.63
C ILE A 61 -0.20 16.02 3.17
N GLY A 62 -0.84 16.73 2.23
CA GLY A 62 -0.44 18.06 1.78
C GLY A 62 -0.51 19.08 2.91
N LEU A 63 -1.56 19.03 3.74
CA LEU A 63 -1.69 19.88 4.93
C LEU A 63 -0.54 19.64 5.93
N ILE A 64 -0.16 18.37 6.15
CA ILE A 64 0.97 18.02 7.03
C ILE A 64 2.28 18.59 6.47
N LEU A 65 2.52 18.45 5.16
CA LEU A 65 3.71 19.02 4.51
C LEU A 65 3.72 20.55 4.57
N PHE A 66 2.56 21.19 4.40
CA PHE A 66 2.42 22.63 4.51
C PHE A 66 2.76 23.12 5.91
N ILE A 67 2.20 22.51 6.95
CA ILE A 67 2.49 22.83 8.37
C ILE A 67 3.99 22.63 8.68
N LYS A 68 4.60 21.59 8.13
CA LYS A 68 6.04 21.34 8.29
C LYS A 68 6.94 22.25 7.44
N LYS A 69 6.36 23.16 6.65
CA LYS A 69 7.10 24.02 5.69
C LYS A 69 8.00 23.24 4.71
N ASN A 70 7.57 22.02 4.37
CA ASN A 70 8.32 21.10 3.51
C ASN A 70 7.55 20.77 2.21
N LEU A 71 6.56 21.60 1.86
CA LEU A 71 5.74 21.48 0.67
C LEU A 71 6.32 22.33 -0.47
N ASP A 72 7.17 21.74 -1.29
CA ASP A 72 7.60 22.29 -2.57
C ASP A 72 6.95 21.50 -3.71
N LEU A 73 5.77 21.93 -4.13
CA LEU A 73 4.99 21.26 -5.18
C LEU A 73 5.76 21.15 -6.49
N LYS A 74 6.52 22.18 -6.89
CA LYS A 74 7.30 22.17 -8.12
C LYS A 74 8.35 21.08 -8.06
N PHE A 75 9.13 21.03 -6.98
CA PHE A 75 10.13 19.99 -6.77
C PHE A 75 9.53 18.59 -6.74
N LEU A 76 8.43 18.39 -6.00
CA LEU A 76 7.79 17.10 -5.83
C LEU A 76 7.21 16.56 -7.14
N LEU A 77 6.50 17.41 -7.91
CA LEU A 77 5.84 17.00 -9.15
C LEU A 77 6.76 17.01 -10.39
N THR A 78 7.99 17.49 -10.26
CA THR A 78 9.00 17.37 -11.33
C THR A 78 10.07 16.32 -11.05
N SER A 79 10.08 15.75 -9.85
CA SER A 79 11.06 14.73 -9.45
C SER A 79 10.81 13.39 -10.14
N LYS A 80 11.60 13.09 -11.17
CA LYS A 80 11.46 11.89 -12.00
C LYS A 80 11.39 10.59 -11.18
N HIS A 81 12.20 10.47 -10.12
CA HIS A 81 12.19 9.28 -9.27
C HIS A 81 10.89 9.10 -8.50
N LEU A 82 10.32 10.20 -7.96
CA LEU A 82 9.05 10.17 -7.25
C LEU A 82 7.89 9.84 -8.18
N LEU A 83 7.88 10.42 -9.40
CA LEU A 83 6.84 10.15 -10.39
C LEU A 83 6.88 8.70 -10.90
N ILE A 84 8.06 8.16 -11.18
CA ILE A 84 8.19 6.75 -11.60
C ILE A 84 7.70 5.81 -10.47
N ARG A 85 8.14 6.04 -9.24
CA ARG A 85 7.69 5.26 -8.09
C ARG A 85 6.19 5.37 -7.87
N GLY A 86 5.66 6.59 -7.92
CA GLY A 86 4.21 6.82 -7.80
C GLY A 86 3.41 6.19 -8.93
N GLY A 87 3.93 6.18 -10.16
CA GLY A 87 3.32 5.49 -11.29
C GLY A 87 3.29 3.97 -11.10
N MET A 88 4.38 3.38 -10.60
CA MET A 88 4.40 1.95 -10.22
C MET A 88 3.37 1.63 -9.15
N GLU A 89 3.21 2.52 -8.15
CA GLU A 89 2.18 2.40 -7.12
C GLU A 89 0.78 2.48 -7.72
N GLY A 90 0.55 3.40 -8.67
CA GLY A 90 -0.74 3.53 -9.36
C GLY A 90 -1.13 2.25 -10.09
N ILE A 91 -0.18 1.61 -10.79
CA ILE A 91 -0.41 0.33 -11.47
C ILE A 91 -0.65 -0.78 -10.44
N CYS A 92 0.16 -0.84 -9.39
CA CYS A 92 -0.03 -1.76 -8.28
C CYS A 92 -1.44 -1.61 -7.68
N ALA A 93 -1.89 -0.38 -7.44
CA ALA A 93 -3.20 -0.09 -6.89
C ALA A 93 -4.34 -0.56 -7.78
N ILE A 94 -4.23 -0.49 -9.12
CA ILE A 94 -5.23 -1.06 -10.03
C ILE A 94 -5.40 -2.55 -9.73
N PHE A 95 -4.32 -3.32 -9.74
CA PHE A 95 -4.39 -4.76 -9.48
C PHE A 95 -4.85 -5.08 -8.06
N PHE A 96 -4.39 -4.31 -7.08
CA PHE A 96 -4.83 -4.44 -5.69
C PHE A 96 -6.36 -4.26 -5.57
N PHE A 97 -6.93 -3.17 -6.12
CA PHE A 97 -8.35 -2.89 -6.02
C PHE A 97 -9.22 -3.82 -6.87
N LEU A 98 -8.73 -4.30 -8.01
CA LEU A 98 -9.39 -5.37 -8.77
C LEU A 98 -9.45 -6.65 -7.92
N GLY A 99 -8.37 -7.02 -7.26
CA GLY A 99 -8.35 -8.13 -6.31
C GLY A 99 -9.30 -7.90 -5.12
N LEU A 100 -9.30 -6.69 -4.55
CA LEU A 100 -10.17 -6.31 -3.44
C LEU A 100 -11.66 -6.41 -3.81
N ALA A 101 -12.03 -6.04 -5.03
CA ALA A 101 -13.40 -6.16 -5.51
C ALA A 101 -13.82 -7.62 -5.75
N THR A 102 -12.92 -8.46 -6.26
CA THR A 102 -13.27 -9.80 -6.78
C THR A 102 -13.02 -10.94 -5.81
N LEU A 103 -12.11 -10.77 -4.83
CA LEU A 103 -11.74 -11.82 -3.87
C LEU A 103 -12.26 -11.54 -2.46
N PRO A 104 -12.42 -12.57 -1.62
CA PRO A 104 -12.55 -12.38 -0.19
C PRO A 104 -11.36 -11.61 0.38
N PHE A 105 -11.62 -10.77 1.39
CA PHE A 105 -10.60 -9.88 1.97
C PHE A 105 -9.37 -10.65 2.49
N GLY A 106 -9.61 -11.79 3.17
CA GLY A 106 -8.54 -12.64 3.69
C GLY A 106 -7.63 -13.19 2.59
N ASP A 107 -8.23 -13.73 1.51
CA ASP A 107 -7.49 -14.36 0.40
C ASP A 107 -6.62 -13.34 -0.33
N LEU A 108 -7.14 -12.12 -0.55
CA LEU A 108 -6.37 -11.02 -1.12
C LEU A 108 -5.09 -10.76 -0.32
N TYR A 109 -5.22 -10.58 1.02
CA TYR A 109 -4.07 -10.24 1.85
C TYR A 109 -3.08 -11.39 1.99
N VAL A 110 -3.56 -12.62 2.03
CA VAL A 110 -2.69 -13.81 2.06
C VAL A 110 -1.85 -13.88 0.79
N LEU A 111 -2.44 -13.62 -0.38
CA LEU A 111 -1.72 -13.60 -1.66
C LEU A 111 -0.74 -12.42 -1.78
N LEU A 112 -1.09 -11.24 -1.25
CA LEU A 112 -0.18 -10.10 -1.20
C LEU A 112 1.05 -10.37 -0.34
N ASN A 113 0.92 -11.18 0.72
CA ASN A 113 2.05 -11.61 1.55
C ASN A 113 3.04 -12.53 0.81
N LEU A 114 2.78 -12.90 -0.45
CA LEU A 114 3.78 -13.49 -1.33
C LEU A 114 4.84 -12.47 -1.82
N ALA A 115 4.62 -11.16 -1.68
CA ALA A 115 5.59 -10.15 -2.11
C ALA A 115 7.00 -10.35 -1.52
N PRO A 116 7.23 -10.60 -0.21
CA PRO A 116 8.55 -10.88 0.33
C PRO A 116 9.20 -12.15 -0.26
N ILE A 117 8.36 -13.14 -0.63
CA ILE A 117 8.80 -14.37 -1.28
C ILE A 117 9.29 -14.06 -2.69
N ILE A 118 8.50 -13.28 -3.45
CA ILE A 118 8.86 -12.83 -4.80
C ILE A 118 10.13 -11.98 -4.78
N ILE A 119 10.29 -11.08 -3.78
CA ILE A 119 11.51 -10.27 -3.59
C ILE A 119 12.73 -11.17 -3.38
N THR A 120 12.63 -12.16 -2.51
CA THR A 120 13.74 -13.05 -2.19
C THR A 120 14.11 -13.94 -3.39
N ALA A 121 13.12 -14.50 -4.07
CA ALA A 121 13.31 -15.32 -5.27
C ALA A 121 13.91 -14.49 -6.43
N SER A 122 13.40 -13.28 -6.67
CA SER A 122 13.93 -12.40 -7.72
C SER A 122 15.35 -11.91 -7.40
N GLY A 123 15.68 -11.62 -6.15
CA GLY A 123 17.05 -11.33 -5.72
C GLY A 123 18.02 -12.47 -6.01
N ALA A 124 17.61 -13.71 -5.71
CA ALA A 124 18.42 -14.88 -5.99
C ALA A 124 18.59 -15.15 -7.49
N ILE A 125 17.51 -15.05 -8.28
CA ILE A 125 17.48 -15.43 -9.70
C ILE A 125 18.00 -14.32 -10.61
N LEU A 126 17.49 -13.08 -10.43
CA LEU A 126 17.78 -11.96 -11.32
C LEU A 126 19.06 -11.24 -10.95
N LEU A 127 19.31 -11.05 -9.65
CA LEU A 127 20.48 -10.33 -9.15
C LEU A 127 21.64 -11.28 -8.79
N LYS A 128 21.43 -12.62 -8.92
CA LYS A 128 22.41 -13.64 -8.57
C LYS A 128 22.96 -13.51 -7.14
N GLU A 129 22.13 -12.95 -6.23
CA GLU A 129 22.49 -12.82 -4.82
C GLU A 129 22.59 -14.22 -4.17
N LYS A 130 23.62 -14.42 -3.35
CA LYS A 130 23.73 -15.65 -2.55
C LYS A 130 22.73 -15.63 -1.41
N VAL A 131 21.53 -16.15 -1.66
CA VAL A 131 20.49 -16.30 -0.63
C VAL A 131 20.78 -17.54 0.20
N GLY A 132 21.12 -17.32 1.48
CA GLY A 132 21.42 -18.40 2.41
C GLY A 132 20.20 -19.28 2.72
N TRP A 133 20.45 -20.52 3.16
CA TRP A 133 19.42 -21.50 3.46
C TRP A 133 18.36 -21.02 4.47
N ARG A 134 18.74 -20.17 5.45
CA ARG A 134 17.82 -19.56 6.43
C ARG A 134 16.76 -18.68 5.78
N ARG A 135 17.11 -17.92 4.73
CA ARG A 135 16.14 -17.12 3.98
C ARG A 135 15.21 -18.01 3.16
N TRP A 136 15.74 -19.04 2.52
CA TRP A 136 14.92 -20.01 1.79
C TRP A 136 13.97 -20.78 2.70
N SER A 137 14.40 -21.21 3.89
CA SER A 137 13.49 -21.86 4.85
C SER A 137 12.38 -20.94 5.33
N ALA A 138 12.66 -19.65 5.59
CA ALA A 138 11.65 -18.67 5.93
C ALA A 138 10.64 -18.45 4.78
N VAL A 139 11.12 -18.38 3.54
CA VAL A 139 10.29 -18.28 2.33
C VAL A 139 9.37 -19.52 2.21
N LEU A 140 9.90 -20.72 2.37
CA LEU A 140 9.12 -21.97 2.30
C LEU A 140 8.09 -22.04 3.43
N MET A 141 8.44 -21.67 4.66
CA MET A 141 7.47 -21.62 5.77
C MET A 141 6.36 -20.61 5.51
N GLY A 142 6.69 -19.40 5.02
CA GLY A 142 5.70 -18.39 4.65
C GLY A 142 4.79 -18.89 3.54
N PHE A 143 5.33 -19.52 2.49
CA PHE A 143 4.54 -20.11 1.40
C PHE A 143 3.62 -21.23 1.88
N THR A 144 4.12 -22.11 2.75
CA THR A 144 3.30 -23.15 3.37
C THR A 144 2.15 -22.54 4.18
N GLY A 145 2.41 -21.49 4.94
CA GLY A 145 1.37 -20.75 5.67
C GLY A 145 0.29 -20.20 4.73
N VAL A 146 0.70 -19.61 3.61
CA VAL A 146 -0.22 -19.14 2.54
C VAL A 146 -1.08 -20.28 2.03
N LEU A 147 -0.50 -21.42 1.69
CA LEU A 147 -1.23 -22.60 1.19
C LEU A 147 -2.23 -23.15 2.21
N ILE A 148 -1.89 -23.16 3.50
CA ILE A 148 -2.80 -23.61 4.57
C ILE A 148 -4.02 -22.68 4.68
N VAL A 149 -3.80 -21.34 4.66
CA VAL A 149 -4.89 -20.36 4.78
C VAL A 149 -5.79 -20.38 3.57
N ILE A 150 -5.23 -20.37 2.37
CA ILE A 150 -5.98 -20.34 1.11
C ILE A 150 -6.76 -21.67 0.91
N ASN A 151 -6.29 -22.79 1.48
CA ASN A 151 -6.91 -24.10 1.30
C ASN A 151 -7.23 -24.41 -0.16
N PRO A 152 -6.23 -24.69 -1.01
CA PRO A 152 -6.38 -24.78 -2.47
C PRO A 152 -7.38 -25.86 -2.93
N THR A 153 -7.75 -26.79 -2.04
CA THR A 153 -8.75 -27.84 -2.36
C THR A 153 -10.20 -27.31 -2.36
N LYS A 154 -10.42 -26.14 -1.76
CA LYS A 154 -11.76 -25.49 -1.68
C LYS A 154 -11.91 -24.31 -2.63
N LEU A 155 -10.84 -23.91 -3.30
CA LEU A 155 -10.84 -22.76 -4.20
C LEU A 155 -11.15 -23.21 -5.64
N GLU A 156 -12.17 -22.60 -6.20
CA GLU A 156 -12.25 -22.45 -7.64
C GLU A 156 -11.18 -21.42 -8.05
N PHE A 157 -10.01 -21.89 -8.51
CA PHE A 157 -8.95 -21.05 -9.03
C PHE A 157 -9.47 -20.26 -10.26
N GLY A 158 -10.09 -19.13 -9.99
CA GLY A 158 -10.56 -18.22 -11.01
C GLY A 158 -9.48 -17.23 -11.46
N PHE A 159 -9.71 -16.58 -12.59
CA PHE A 159 -8.81 -15.55 -13.14
C PHE A 159 -8.51 -14.41 -12.12
N ALA A 160 -9.40 -14.19 -11.14
CA ALA A 160 -9.25 -13.15 -10.13
C ALA A 160 -7.98 -13.28 -9.26
N PHE A 161 -7.43 -14.49 -9.10
CA PHE A 161 -6.21 -14.72 -8.32
C PHE A 161 -4.95 -14.08 -8.95
N ILE A 162 -4.99 -13.76 -10.25
CA ILE A 162 -3.87 -13.09 -10.91
C ILE A 162 -3.66 -11.67 -10.40
N PHE A 163 -4.73 -10.99 -9.96
CA PHE A 163 -4.65 -9.59 -9.54
C PHE A 163 -3.74 -9.37 -8.33
N PRO A 164 -3.91 -10.05 -7.19
CA PRO A 164 -3.00 -9.86 -6.06
C PRO A 164 -1.56 -10.32 -6.35
N LEU A 165 -1.36 -11.31 -7.23
CA LEU A 165 -0.02 -11.72 -7.64
C LEU A 165 0.68 -10.63 -8.46
N LEU A 166 -0.03 -9.98 -9.39
CA LEU A 166 0.49 -8.83 -10.12
C LEU A 166 0.73 -7.64 -9.18
N ALA A 167 -0.19 -7.37 -8.24
CA ALA A 167 0.01 -6.35 -7.23
C ALA A 167 1.28 -6.62 -6.40
N ALA A 168 1.50 -7.85 -5.92
CA ALA A 168 2.70 -8.26 -5.19
C ALA A 168 3.99 -8.08 -6.03
N ALA A 169 3.95 -8.40 -7.33
CA ALA A 169 5.07 -8.16 -8.24
C ALA A 169 5.39 -6.67 -8.39
N PHE A 170 4.37 -5.82 -8.58
CA PHE A 170 4.56 -4.36 -8.66
C PHE A 170 5.01 -3.74 -7.32
N ILE A 171 4.53 -4.23 -6.17
CA ILE A 171 5.05 -3.87 -4.84
C ILE A 171 6.55 -4.14 -4.79
N THR A 172 6.97 -5.34 -5.22
CA THR A 172 8.38 -5.75 -5.25
C THR A 172 9.22 -4.82 -6.12
N LEU A 173 8.77 -4.51 -7.33
CA LEU A 173 9.45 -3.60 -8.25
C LEU A 173 9.57 -2.19 -7.68
N ARG A 174 8.48 -1.66 -7.13
CA ARG A 174 8.41 -0.35 -6.48
C ARG A 174 9.40 -0.25 -5.32
N ASP A 175 9.40 -1.24 -4.43
CA ASP A 175 10.25 -1.24 -3.23
C ASP A 175 11.72 -1.38 -3.59
N THR A 176 12.05 -2.24 -4.55
CA THR A 176 13.41 -2.38 -5.09
C THR A 176 13.89 -1.08 -5.75
N TYR A 177 13.01 -0.39 -6.49
CA TYR A 177 13.32 0.90 -7.09
C TYR A 177 13.51 1.98 -6.02
N THR A 178 12.69 1.99 -4.97
CA THR A 178 12.73 2.97 -3.88
C THR A 178 14.08 2.94 -3.15
N LYS A 179 14.67 1.77 -2.92
CA LYS A 179 15.98 1.62 -2.27
C LYS A 179 17.10 2.43 -2.94
N LYS A 180 16.98 2.74 -4.25
CA LYS A 180 18.01 3.51 -4.99
C LYS A 180 18.06 4.99 -4.60
N PHE A 181 17.01 5.54 -3.96
CA PHE A 181 16.93 6.97 -3.65
C PHE A 181 16.29 7.26 -2.27
N GLU A 182 16.16 6.25 -1.41
CA GLU A 182 15.45 6.31 -0.12
C GLU A 182 15.92 7.47 0.78
N GLN A 183 17.22 7.76 0.77
CA GLN A 183 17.81 8.84 1.59
C GLN A 183 17.61 10.25 0.99
N ARG A 184 17.09 10.36 -0.23
CA ARG A 184 17.03 11.62 -0.97
C ARG A 184 15.77 12.45 -0.68
N TYR A 185 14.68 11.80 -0.22
CA TYR A 185 13.39 12.43 -0.02
C TYR A 185 12.83 12.13 1.37
N ASP A 186 12.08 13.08 1.93
CA ASP A 186 11.30 12.78 3.15
C ASP A 186 10.19 11.79 2.80
N SER A 187 9.98 10.80 3.67
CA SER A 187 8.97 9.77 3.46
C SER A 187 7.54 10.34 3.30
N ILE A 188 7.23 11.49 3.95
CA ILE A 188 5.94 12.16 3.76
C ILE A 188 5.84 12.76 2.35
N GLN A 189 6.94 13.28 1.78
CA GLN A 189 7.00 13.73 0.39
C GLN A 189 6.75 12.57 -0.58
N VAL A 190 7.37 11.43 -0.31
CA VAL A 190 7.14 10.20 -1.08
C VAL A 190 5.68 9.78 -1.00
N ALA A 191 5.07 9.79 0.19
CA ALA A 191 3.66 9.47 0.40
C ALA A 191 2.72 10.43 -0.35
N PHE A 192 3.03 11.73 -0.34
CA PHE A 192 2.25 12.74 -1.07
C PHE A 192 2.22 12.49 -2.58
N VAL A 193 3.42 12.32 -3.20
CA VAL A 193 3.49 12.06 -4.64
C VAL A 193 2.90 10.70 -5.00
N THR A 194 3.03 9.72 -4.13
CA THR A 194 2.39 8.42 -4.30
C THR A 194 0.85 8.56 -4.33
N GLY A 195 0.27 9.23 -3.33
CA GLY A 195 -1.16 9.50 -3.29
C GLY A 195 -1.64 10.29 -4.51
N PHE A 196 -0.86 11.30 -4.93
CA PHE A 196 -1.14 12.08 -6.14
C PHE A 196 -1.17 11.20 -7.40
N MET A 197 -0.15 10.36 -7.62
CA MET A 197 -0.08 9.50 -8.79
C MET A 197 -1.16 8.42 -8.81
N VAL A 198 -1.49 7.82 -7.66
CA VAL A 198 -2.62 6.89 -7.55
C VAL A 198 -3.93 7.60 -7.91
N THR A 199 -4.13 8.83 -7.41
CA THR A 199 -5.32 9.64 -7.73
C THR A 199 -5.41 9.94 -9.23
N VAL A 200 -4.29 10.30 -9.87
CA VAL A 200 -4.24 10.54 -11.33
C VAL A 200 -4.57 9.27 -12.09
N VAL A 201 -3.99 8.13 -11.74
CA VAL A 201 -4.24 6.84 -12.40
C VAL A 201 -5.72 6.46 -12.30
N PHE A 202 -6.33 6.59 -11.12
CA PHE A 202 -7.75 6.28 -10.95
C PHE A 202 -8.67 7.35 -11.53
N GLY A 203 -8.23 8.60 -11.61
CA GLY A 203 -8.91 9.63 -12.38
C GLY A 203 -8.97 9.29 -13.90
N ILE A 204 -7.87 8.77 -14.44
CA ILE A 204 -7.87 8.27 -15.83
C ILE A 204 -8.77 7.04 -15.98
N TYR A 205 -8.68 6.08 -15.03
CA TYR A 205 -9.57 4.91 -15.02
C TYR A 205 -11.05 5.32 -14.98
N MET A 206 -11.40 6.32 -14.20
CA MET A 206 -12.75 6.89 -14.08
C MET A 206 -13.26 7.44 -15.41
N LEU A 207 -12.41 8.01 -16.26
CA LEU A 207 -12.84 8.53 -17.58
C LEU A 207 -13.41 7.45 -18.51
N PHE A 208 -12.96 6.20 -18.34
CA PHE A 208 -13.43 5.05 -19.15
C PHE A 208 -14.56 4.26 -18.50
N HIS A 209 -14.74 4.37 -17.16
CA HIS A 209 -15.66 3.55 -16.37
C HIS A 209 -16.42 4.39 -15.36
N PHE A 210 -16.96 5.56 -15.78
CA PHE A 210 -17.65 6.46 -14.88
C PHE A 210 -18.99 5.86 -14.40
N LYS A 211 -19.12 5.75 -13.06
CA LYS A 211 -20.39 5.42 -12.38
C LYS A 211 -20.51 6.20 -11.10
N ALA A 212 -21.47 7.11 -11.03
CA ALA A 212 -21.67 7.95 -9.85
C ALA A 212 -21.96 7.12 -8.58
N ILE A 213 -21.23 7.40 -7.50
CA ILE A 213 -21.48 6.85 -6.16
C ILE A 213 -22.51 7.71 -5.42
N LYS A 214 -23.14 7.14 -4.38
CA LYS A 214 -24.07 7.88 -3.53
C LYS A 214 -23.32 8.82 -2.59
N LEU A 215 -23.95 9.96 -2.28
CA LEU A 215 -23.36 10.94 -1.36
C LEU A 215 -23.08 10.37 0.05
N ASP A 216 -23.92 9.47 0.53
CA ASP A 216 -23.73 8.81 1.83
C ASP A 216 -22.45 7.97 1.89
N ASP A 217 -22.00 7.42 0.75
CA ASP A 217 -20.79 6.60 0.69
C ASP A 217 -19.52 7.45 0.77
N ILE A 218 -19.60 8.75 0.45
CA ILE A 218 -18.49 9.68 0.59
C ILE A 218 -18.00 9.77 2.03
N PHE A 219 -18.90 9.63 3.00
CA PHE A 219 -18.54 9.60 4.42
C PHE A 219 -17.60 8.42 4.76
N TYR A 220 -17.89 7.21 4.25
CA TYR A 220 -17.03 6.05 4.45
C TYR A 220 -15.68 6.20 3.74
N ILE A 221 -15.69 6.80 2.53
CA ILE A 221 -14.47 7.09 1.77
C ILE A 221 -13.61 8.14 2.48
N PHE A 222 -14.23 9.15 3.09
CA PHE A 222 -13.55 10.16 3.88
C PHE A 222 -12.88 9.57 5.12
N ILE A 223 -13.58 8.70 5.87
CA ILE A 223 -12.99 7.97 7.01
C ILE A 223 -11.81 7.12 6.53
N SER A 224 -11.99 6.38 5.44
CA SER A 224 -10.93 5.58 4.83
C SER A 224 -9.69 6.43 4.50
N ALA A 225 -9.86 7.63 3.95
CA ALA A 225 -8.76 8.55 3.64
C ALA A 225 -8.01 9.03 4.89
N ILE A 226 -8.72 9.31 5.98
CA ILE A 226 -8.11 9.65 7.28
C ILE A 226 -7.28 8.47 7.79
N LEU A 227 -7.86 7.27 7.80
CA LEU A 227 -7.16 6.05 8.26
C LEU A 227 -5.91 5.78 7.42
N LEU A 228 -6.02 5.90 6.09
CA LEU A 228 -4.88 5.75 5.19
C LEU A 228 -3.78 6.78 5.49
N SER A 229 -4.14 8.02 5.77
CA SER A 229 -3.18 9.08 6.11
C SER A 229 -2.46 8.79 7.42
N PHE A 230 -3.16 8.29 8.45
CA PHE A 230 -2.52 7.80 9.69
C PHE A 230 -1.60 6.61 9.42
N GLY A 231 -2.03 5.66 8.59
CA GLY A 231 -1.18 4.53 8.17
C GLY A 231 0.14 5.01 7.60
N TYR A 232 0.13 5.98 6.71
CA TYR A 232 1.35 6.58 6.15
C TYR A 232 2.20 7.29 7.21
N ILE A 233 1.60 8.05 8.14
CA ILE A 233 2.34 8.73 9.20
C ILE A 233 3.12 7.72 10.06
N PHE A 234 2.46 6.63 10.47
CA PHE A 234 3.10 5.59 11.29
C PHE A 234 4.14 4.78 10.49
N ALA A 235 3.89 4.49 9.22
CA ALA A 235 4.88 3.86 8.35
C ALA A 235 6.16 4.70 8.25
N VAL A 236 5.99 6.01 8.03
CA VAL A 236 7.11 6.97 8.00
C VAL A 236 7.87 7.00 9.33
N ALA A 237 7.15 7.02 10.45
CA ALA A 237 7.77 7.02 11.77
C ALA A 237 8.60 5.74 12.00
N THR A 238 8.11 4.59 11.53
CA THR A 238 8.83 3.31 11.57
C THR A 238 10.16 3.38 10.82
N VAL A 239 10.13 3.87 9.57
CA VAL A 239 11.35 3.97 8.74
C VAL A 239 12.39 4.90 9.38
N LYS A 240 11.96 6.06 9.92
CA LYS A 240 12.87 7.00 10.60
C LYS A 240 13.54 6.39 11.82
N ILE A 241 12.82 5.59 12.59
CA ILE A 241 13.39 4.92 13.78
C ILE A 241 14.37 3.81 13.34
N ALA A 242 14.03 3.03 12.32
CA ALA A 242 14.90 1.99 11.80
C ALA A 242 16.23 2.53 11.28
N THR A 243 16.22 3.71 10.64
CA THR A 243 17.44 4.37 10.13
C THR A 243 18.33 4.94 11.25
N ILE A 244 17.77 5.23 12.42
CA ILE A 244 18.53 5.74 13.59
C ILE A 244 19.14 4.60 14.40
N SER A 245 18.56 3.38 14.31
CA SER A 245 19.01 2.20 15.06
C SER A 245 20.08 1.36 14.33
N LEU A 246 20.40 1.69 13.07
CA LEU A 246 21.48 1.12 12.28
C LEU A 246 22.73 2.01 12.33
#